data_a7596122fc59fa9324e9214d87aafd9a
#
_entry.id   a7596122fc59fa9324e9214d87aafd9a
#
_cell.length_a   1.000
_cell.length_b   1.000
_cell.length_c   1.000
_cell.angle_alpha   90.00
_cell.angle_beta   90.00
_cell.angle_gamma   90.00
#
_symmetry.space_group_name_H-M   'P 1'
#
loop_
_entity.id
_entity.type
_entity.pdbx_description
1 polymer ?
#
loop_
_entity_poly.entity_id
_entity_poly.type
_entity_poly.pdbx_seq_one_letter_code
_entity_poly.pdbx_strand_id
1 'polypeptide(L)'
;MASQRSSRALRVALRQASAPRVQQRTFVSAVNAASRPSVQPAQKAIASSFVQQTRGAKTVDFAGDKEKVYERNDWPHDKLLDYFKNDTLALIGYGSQGHGQGLNLRDNGLNVIVGVRKDGASWKDAIQDGWVPGKNLFEVDEAIQKGSII
;
A
#
# COMPACT_ATOMS: atom_id res chain seq x y z
N MET A 1 48.22 34.90 -30.27
CA MET A 1 46.97 35.65 -29.96
C MET A 1 46.14 34.85 -28.99
N ALA A 2 46.17 35.25 -27.71
CA ALA A 2 45.51 34.57 -26.60
C ALA A 2 44.08 35.11 -26.45
N SER A 3 43.07 34.22 -26.42
CA SER A 3 41.73 34.58 -26.05
C SER A 3 41.40 33.97 -24.70
N GLN A 4 41.37 34.82 -23.70
CA GLN A 4 40.93 34.52 -22.35
C GLN A 4 39.41 34.37 -22.36
N ARG A 5 38.90 33.20 -21.95
CA ARG A 5 37.47 33.03 -21.57
C ARG A 5 37.34 33.06 -20.05
N SER A 6 36.77 34.15 -19.61
CA SER A 6 36.41 34.47 -18.23
C SER A 6 35.40 33.45 -17.67
N SER A 7 35.79 32.77 -16.61
CA SER A 7 34.90 31.88 -15.82
C SER A 7 34.13 32.75 -14.83
N ARG A 8 32.86 32.94 -15.09
CA ARG A 8 31.93 33.62 -14.20
C ARG A 8 31.41 32.59 -13.17
N ALA A 9 32.02 32.57 -12.00
CA ALA A 9 31.53 31.78 -10.86
C ALA A 9 30.22 32.38 -10.35
N LEU A 10 29.15 31.64 -10.48
CA LEU A 10 27.85 31.96 -9.88
C LEU A 10 27.90 31.58 -8.40
N ARG A 11 28.03 32.54 -7.52
CA ARG A 11 27.85 32.37 -6.08
C ARG A 11 26.34 32.31 -5.80
N VAL A 12 25.83 31.12 -5.51
CA VAL A 12 24.50 30.95 -4.95
C VAL A 12 24.58 31.26 -3.46
N ALA A 13 24.02 32.39 -3.05
CA ALA A 13 23.87 32.77 -1.66
C ALA A 13 22.72 31.94 -1.07
N LEU A 14 23.03 31.03 -0.12
CA LEU A 14 22.08 30.34 0.69
C LEU A 14 21.43 31.34 1.66
N ARG A 15 20.19 31.75 1.39
CA ARG A 15 19.36 32.48 2.37
C ARG A 15 18.83 31.46 3.36
N GLN A 16 19.37 31.46 4.56
CA GLN A 16 18.77 30.82 5.71
C GLN A 16 17.47 31.57 6.06
N ALA A 17 16.34 30.95 5.82
CA ALA A 17 15.06 31.42 6.31
C ALA A 17 14.94 30.98 7.77
N SER A 18 15.03 31.94 8.69
CA SER A 18 14.72 31.77 10.09
C SER A 18 13.23 31.53 10.28
N ALA A 19 12.88 30.38 10.84
CA ALA A 19 11.50 30.03 11.22
C ALA A 19 11.02 30.94 12.38
N PRO A 20 9.75 31.37 12.38
CA PRO A 20 9.21 32.16 13.46
C PRO A 20 9.03 31.29 14.70
N ARG A 21 9.60 31.78 15.80
CA ARG A 21 9.48 31.21 17.15
C ARG A 21 8.05 31.40 17.65
N VAL A 22 7.28 30.30 17.73
CA VAL A 22 5.97 30.30 18.36
C VAL A 22 6.13 30.47 19.86
N GLN A 23 5.74 31.62 20.39
CA GLN A 23 5.63 31.88 21.83
C GLN A 23 4.44 31.09 22.39
N GLN A 24 4.73 30.09 23.20
CA GLN A 24 3.70 29.45 24.02
C GLN A 24 3.26 30.41 25.11
N ARG A 25 2.04 30.91 25.02
CA ARG A 25 1.37 31.64 26.09
C ARG A 25 0.87 30.62 27.10
N THR A 26 1.53 30.54 28.25
CA THR A 26 1.02 29.86 29.43
C THR A 26 -0.10 30.69 30.03
N PHE A 27 -1.33 30.24 29.89
CA PHE A 27 -2.46 30.76 30.66
C PHE A 27 -2.45 30.10 32.03
N VAL A 28 -1.98 30.84 33.02
CA VAL A 28 -2.20 30.50 34.42
C VAL A 28 -3.58 31.03 34.80
N SER A 29 -4.58 30.16 34.75
CA SER A 29 -5.90 30.45 35.35
C SER A 29 -5.93 29.91 36.78
N ALA A 30 -5.74 30.82 37.72
CA ALA A 30 -6.13 30.58 39.10
C ALA A 30 -7.66 30.55 39.17
N VAL A 31 -8.25 29.39 39.40
CA VAL A 31 -9.68 29.25 39.66
C VAL A 31 -9.87 28.81 41.11
N ASN A 32 -10.51 29.67 41.83
CA ASN A 32 -11.00 29.54 43.20
C ASN A 32 -11.67 28.17 43.43
N ALA A 33 -11.20 27.49 44.45
CA ALA A 33 -11.84 26.30 45.01
C ALA A 33 -13.10 26.71 45.76
N ALA A 34 -14.24 26.65 45.14
CA ALA A 34 -15.53 26.63 45.79
C ALA A 34 -16.00 25.16 45.83
N SER A 35 -16.06 24.63 47.05
CA SER A 35 -16.56 23.30 47.37
C SER A 35 -18.01 23.13 46.94
N ARG A 36 -18.23 22.31 45.88
CA ARG A 36 -19.55 21.79 45.49
C ARG A 36 -19.70 20.37 45.99
N PRO A 37 -20.86 20.02 46.61
CA PRO A 37 -21.11 18.63 46.99
C PRO A 37 -21.13 17.74 45.76
N SER A 38 -20.34 16.67 45.77
CA SER A 38 -20.27 15.67 44.73
C SER A 38 -21.53 14.79 44.76
N VAL A 39 -22.48 15.10 43.91
CA VAL A 39 -23.49 14.10 43.52
C VAL A 39 -22.85 13.23 42.45
N GLN A 40 -22.39 12.06 42.86
CA GLN A 40 -21.95 11.05 41.89
C GLN A 40 -23.18 10.50 41.16
N PRO A 41 -23.31 10.69 39.85
CA PRO A 41 -24.24 9.87 39.08
C PRO A 41 -23.69 8.46 39.05
N ALA A 42 -24.50 7.50 39.53
CA ALA A 42 -24.21 6.09 39.37
C ALA A 42 -23.99 5.79 37.87
N GLN A 43 -22.73 5.72 37.47
CA GLN A 43 -22.38 5.23 36.18
C GLN A 43 -22.74 3.73 36.13
N LYS A 44 -23.90 3.43 35.60
CA LYS A 44 -24.18 2.10 35.11
C LYS A 44 -23.04 1.76 34.14
N ALA A 45 -22.18 0.87 34.58
CA ALA A 45 -21.19 0.25 33.70
C ALA A 45 -21.98 -0.43 32.59
N ILE A 46 -22.07 0.25 31.44
CA ILE A 46 -22.41 -0.39 30.19
C ILE A 46 -21.20 -1.27 29.93
N ALA A 47 -21.32 -2.54 30.32
CA ALA A 47 -20.41 -3.56 29.84
C ALA A 47 -20.57 -3.53 28.31
N SER A 48 -19.69 -2.77 27.65
CA SER A 48 -19.50 -2.95 26.22
C SER A 48 -19.00 -4.38 26.09
N SER A 49 -19.93 -5.26 25.77
CA SER A 49 -19.57 -6.56 25.21
C SER A 49 -18.73 -6.24 23.99
N PHE A 50 -17.42 -6.28 24.15
CA PHE A 50 -16.50 -6.41 23.02
C PHE A 50 -16.94 -7.70 22.33
N VAL A 51 -17.77 -7.55 21.31
CA VAL A 51 -17.99 -8.61 20.37
C VAL A 51 -16.62 -8.88 19.78
N GLN A 52 -15.96 -9.89 20.30
CA GLN A 52 -14.72 -10.39 19.75
C GLN A 52 -15.08 -10.82 18.33
N GLN A 53 -14.81 -9.94 17.37
CA GLN A 53 -15.02 -10.24 15.97
C GLN A 53 -14.18 -11.48 15.67
N THR A 54 -14.83 -12.62 15.61
CA THR A 54 -14.18 -13.85 15.15
C THR A 54 -13.70 -13.58 13.73
N ARG A 55 -12.39 -13.49 13.57
CA ARG A 55 -11.74 -13.34 12.26
C ARG A 55 -12.09 -14.57 11.43
N GLY A 56 -12.93 -14.41 10.43
CA GLY A 56 -13.38 -15.48 9.54
C GLY A 56 -14.38 -14.95 8.53
N ALA A 57 -14.62 -15.73 7.49
CA ALA A 57 -15.61 -15.40 6.47
C ALA A 57 -16.95 -15.06 7.09
N LYS A 58 -17.49 -13.90 6.79
CA LYS A 58 -18.84 -13.49 7.19
C LYS A 58 -19.85 -14.07 6.23
N THR A 59 -21.00 -14.47 6.76
CA THR A 59 -22.14 -14.79 5.92
C THR A 59 -23.02 -13.55 5.83
N VAL A 60 -23.23 -13.06 4.62
CA VAL A 60 -24.07 -11.88 4.33
C VAL A 60 -25.24 -12.34 3.48
N ASP A 61 -26.43 -11.82 3.80
CA ASP A 61 -27.63 -12.07 3.03
C ASP A 61 -27.76 -11.02 1.92
N PHE A 62 -27.76 -11.48 0.68
CA PHE A 62 -27.97 -10.67 -0.52
C PHE A 62 -29.32 -11.05 -1.14
N ALA A 63 -30.36 -10.32 -0.82
CA ALA A 63 -31.71 -10.51 -1.37
C ALA A 63 -32.29 -11.93 -1.14
N GLY A 64 -31.95 -12.57 -0.03
CA GLY A 64 -32.41 -13.91 0.35
C GLY A 64 -31.35 -15.02 0.16
N ASP A 65 -30.29 -14.75 -0.56
CA ASP A 65 -29.16 -15.67 -0.74
C ASP A 65 -28.03 -15.40 0.25
N LYS A 66 -27.58 -16.45 0.93
CA LYS A 66 -26.50 -16.36 1.93
C LYS A 66 -25.15 -16.64 1.29
N GLU A 67 -24.32 -15.59 1.20
CA GLU A 67 -22.99 -15.69 0.64
C GLU A 67 -21.88 -15.50 1.68
N LYS A 68 -20.75 -16.17 1.47
CA LYS A 68 -19.56 -16.01 2.29
C LYS A 68 -18.73 -14.85 1.74
N VAL A 69 -18.51 -13.85 2.58
CA VAL A 69 -17.74 -12.66 2.25
C VAL A 69 -16.46 -12.64 3.07
N TYR A 70 -15.34 -12.39 2.42
CA TYR A 70 -14.03 -12.21 3.05
C TYR A 70 -13.71 -10.72 3.14
N GLU A 71 -13.20 -10.32 4.30
CA GLU A 71 -12.68 -8.97 4.50
C GLU A 71 -11.14 -8.98 4.42
N ARG A 72 -10.53 -7.83 4.20
CA ARG A 72 -9.07 -7.68 4.16
C ARG A 72 -8.38 -8.25 5.41
N ASN A 73 -9.01 -8.11 6.57
CA ASN A 73 -8.48 -8.59 7.85
C ASN A 73 -8.53 -10.12 8.01
N ASP A 74 -9.32 -10.80 7.18
CA ASP A 74 -9.40 -12.28 7.17
C ASP A 74 -8.18 -12.90 6.48
N TRP A 75 -7.48 -12.08 5.65
CA TRP A 75 -6.33 -12.46 4.86
C TRP A 75 -5.14 -11.54 5.14
N PRO A 76 -4.50 -11.66 6.30
CA PRO A 76 -3.26 -10.94 6.57
C PRO A 76 -2.16 -11.38 5.60
N HIS A 77 -1.17 -10.52 5.39
CA HIS A 77 -0.13 -10.70 4.38
C HIS A 77 0.57 -12.06 4.46
N ASP A 78 0.97 -12.49 5.66
CA ASP A 78 1.66 -13.77 5.85
C ASP A 78 0.80 -14.96 5.45
N LYS A 79 -0.51 -14.90 5.72
CA LYS A 79 -1.46 -15.92 5.31
C LYS A 79 -1.62 -15.99 3.79
N LEU A 80 -1.61 -14.84 3.11
CA LEU A 80 -1.63 -14.78 1.65
C LEU A 80 -0.38 -15.40 1.04
N LEU A 81 0.80 -15.05 1.55
CA LEU A 81 2.06 -15.63 1.09
C LEU A 81 2.11 -17.15 1.31
N ASP A 82 1.66 -17.64 2.47
CA ASP A 82 1.62 -19.07 2.75
C ASP A 82 0.64 -19.80 1.83
N TYR A 83 -0.51 -19.19 1.54
CA TYR A 83 -1.51 -19.76 0.65
C TYR A 83 -1.00 -19.93 -0.79
N PHE A 84 -0.33 -18.91 -1.32
CA PHE A 84 0.17 -18.89 -2.70
C PHE A 84 1.63 -19.32 -2.86
N LYS A 85 2.28 -19.83 -1.81
CA LYS A 85 3.72 -20.14 -1.81
C LYS A 85 4.17 -21.13 -2.90
N ASN A 86 3.25 -22.01 -3.32
CA ASN A 86 3.52 -23.03 -4.35
C ASN A 86 2.97 -22.63 -5.72
N ASP A 87 2.32 -21.48 -5.81
CA ASP A 87 1.70 -21.01 -7.03
C ASP A 87 2.59 -20.07 -7.81
N THR A 88 2.43 -20.11 -9.13
CA THR A 88 2.98 -19.12 -10.05
C THR A 88 1.82 -18.42 -10.72
N LEU A 89 1.66 -17.13 -10.45
CA LEU A 89 0.61 -16.31 -11.04
C LEU A 89 1.09 -15.79 -12.40
N ALA A 90 0.44 -16.22 -13.46
CA ALA A 90 0.73 -15.76 -14.81
C ALA A 90 -0.21 -14.62 -15.19
N LEU A 91 0.34 -13.43 -15.30
CA LEU A 91 -0.37 -12.25 -15.78
C LEU A 91 -0.24 -12.14 -17.28
N ILE A 92 -1.34 -12.35 -17.99
CA ILE A 92 -1.35 -12.30 -19.46
C ILE A 92 -1.78 -10.91 -19.93
N GLY A 93 -0.83 -10.22 -20.53
CA GLY A 93 -0.98 -8.83 -20.96
C GLY A 93 -0.40 -7.83 -19.95
N TYR A 94 0.13 -6.72 -20.46
CA TYR A 94 0.75 -5.67 -19.66
C TYR A 94 0.23 -4.30 -20.09
N GLY A 95 -1.10 -4.17 -20.15
CA GLY A 95 -1.81 -2.90 -20.30
C GLY A 95 -1.99 -2.21 -18.93
N SER A 96 -2.80 -1.15 -18.86
CA SER A 96 -2.94 -0.34 -17.64
C SER A 96 -3.34 -1.15 -16.39
N GLN A 97 -4.25 -2.12 -16.52
CA GLN A 97 -4.62 -2.99 -15.40
C GLN A 97 -3.55 -4.04 -15.10
N GLY A 98 -3.05 -4.73 -16.12
CA GLY A 98 -1.99 -5.74 -15.95
C GLY A 98 -0.72 -5.16 -15.36
N HIS A 99 -0.32 -3.97 -15.78
CA HIS A 99 0.78 -3.20 -15.20
C HIS A 99 0.58 -3.01 -13.68
N GLY A 100 -0.53 -2.39 -13.27
CA GLY A 100 -0.79 -2.11 -11.85
C GLY A 100 -0.94 -3.37 -11.00
N GLN A 101 -1.64 -4.39 -11.50
CA GLN A 101 -1.83 -5.67 -10.79
C GLN A 101 -0.51 -6.44 -10.66
N GLY A 102 0.27 -6.53 -11.74
CA GLY A 102 1.55 -7.23 -11.75
C GLY A 102 2.54 -6.64 -10.75
N LEU A 103 2.69 -5.32 -10.73
CA LEU A 103 3.54 -4.63 -9.77
C LEU A 103 3.06 -4.84 -8.34
N ASN A 104 1.77 -4.68 -8.06
CA ASN A 104 1.20 -4.89 -6.73
C ASN A 104 1.41 -6.32 -6.23
N LEU A 105 1.19 -7.32 -7.05
CA LEU A 105 1.40 -8.73 -6.67
C LEU A 105 2.88 -9.00 -6.38
N ARG A 106 3.78 -8.51 -7.23
CA ARG A 106 5.24 -8.63 -7.04
C ARG A 106 5.71 -7.94 -5.77
N ASP A 107 5.26 -6.71 -5.54
CA ASP A 107 5.65 -5.91 -4.38
C ASP A 107 5.12 -6.51 -3.06
N ASN A 108 4.04 -7.28 -3.13
CA ASN A 108 3.55 -8.10 -2.03
C ASN A 108 4.26 -9.46 -1.92
N GLY A 109 5.31 -9.71 -2.68
CA GLY A 109 6.17 -10.89 -2.55
C GLY A 109 5.63 -12.18 -3.17
N LEU A 110 4.59 -12.10 -4.01
CA LEU A 110 4.06 -13.26 -4.71
C LEU A 110 4.94 -13.63 -5.92
N ASN A 111 4.93 -14.90 -6.27
CA ASN A 111 5.63 -15.39 -7.45
C ASN A 111 4.81 -15.09 -8.71
N VAL A 112 5.17 -14.04 -9.41
CA VAL A 112 4.45 -13.54 -10.59
C VAL A 112 5.32 -13.60 -11.82
N ILE A 113 4.73 -14.05 -12.91
CA ILE A 113 5.32 -13.99 -14.27
C ILE A 113 4.40 -13.21 -15.19
N VAL A 114 4.97 -12.53 -16.16
CA VAL A 114 4.23 -11.74 -17.15
C VAL A 114 4.36 -12.40 -18.52
N GLY A 115 3.23 -12.60 -19.18
CA GLY A 115 3.12 -13.09 -20.53
C GLY A 115 2.67 -11.99 -21.49
N VAL A 116 3.55 -11.56 -22.39
CA VAL A 116 3.26 -10.55 -23.43
C VAL A 116 3.94 -10.90 -24.74
N ARG A 117 3.45 -10.35 -25.82
CA ARG A 117 4.08 -10.53 -27.15
C ARG A 117 5.46 -9.90 -27.16
N LYS A 118 6.45 -10.68 -27.53
CA LYS A 118 7.82 -10.22 -27.72
C LYS A 118 7.87 -9.07 -28.72
N ASP A 119 8.75 -8.12 -28.49
CA ASP A 119 8.95 -6.93 -29.32
C ASP A 119 7.75 -5.96 -29.41
N GLY A 120 6.68 -6.19 -28.64
CA GLY A 120 5.56 -5.24 -28.47
C GLY A 120 5.90 -4.07 -27.54
N ALA A 121 5.04 -3.05 -27.55
CA ALA A 121 5.17 -1.93 -26.61
C ALA A 121 5.15 -2.42 -25.15
N SER A 122 4.18 -3.26 -24.79
CA SER A 122 4.06 -3.84 -23.45
C SER A 122 5.27 -4.67 -23.01
N TRP A 123 6.03 -5.26 -23.92
CA TRP A 123 7.27 -5.95 -23.60
C TRP A 123 8.35 -4.96 -23.14
N LYS A 124 8.45 -3.82 -23.83
CA LYS A 124 9.41 -2.77 -23.47
C LYS A 124 9.05 -2.13 -22.15
N ASP A 125 7.77 -1.85 -21.95
CA ASP A 125 7.25 -1.27 -20.69
C ASP A 125 7.53 -2.23 -19.52
N ALA A 126 7.28 -3.52 -19.68
CA ALA A 126 7.57 -4.52 -18.66
C ALA A 126 9.06 -4.56 -18.30
N ILE A 127 9.98 -4.48 -19.28
CA ILE A 127 11.42 -4.41 -19.02
C ILE A 127 11.77 -3.15 -18.22
N GLN A 128 11.17 -1.99 -18.51
CA GLN A 128 11.41 -0.75 -17.78
C GLN A 128 10.99 -0.86 -16.32
N ASP A 129 9.94 -1.63 -16.04
CA ASP A 129 9.44 -1.89 -14.68
C ASP A 129 10.20 -3.02 -13.96
N GLY A 130 11.28 -3.51 -14.56
CA GLY A 130 12.18 -4.49 -13.96
C GLY A 130 11.77 -5.96 -14.12
N TRP A 131 10.85 -6.25 -15.06
CA TRP A 131 10.62 -7.64 -15.46
C TRP A 131 11.75 -8.14 -16.35
N VAL A 132 12.23 -9.35 -16.10
CA VAL A 132 13.43 -9.88 -16.73
C VAL A 132 13.05 -10.99 -17.73
N PRO A 133 13.36 -10.81 -19.03
CA PRO A 133 13.14 -11.85 -20.03
C PRO A 133 13.79 -13.19 -19.66
N GLY A 134 13.04 -14.28 -19.82
CA GLY A 134 13.49 -15.62 -19.47
C GLY A 134 13.49 -15.97 -17.98
N LYS A 135 13.21 -15.00 -17.10
CA LYS A 135 13.08 -15.22 -15.63
C LYS A 135 11.61 -15.06 -15.19
N ASN A 136 11.04 -13.90 -15.39
CA ASN A 136 9.66 -13.57 -15.03
C ASN A 136 8.92 -12.77 -16.10
N LEU A 137 9.50 -12.63 -17.29
CA LEU A 137 8.89 -12.07 -18.50
C LEU A 137 9.03 -13.07 -19.63
N PHE A 138 7.92 -13.51 -20.18
CA PHE A 138 7.83 -14.57 -21.19
C PHE A 138 6.90 -14.19 -22.33
N GLU A 139 6.91 -14.94 -23.40
CA GLU A 139 5.84 -14.92 -24.38
C GLU A 139 4.55 -15.50 -23.78
N VAL A 140 3.41 -15.16 -24.37
CA VAL A 140 2.09 -15.52 -23.84
C VAL A 140 1.97 -17.04 -23.62
N ASP A 141 2.30 -17.82 -24.61
CA ASP A 141 2.17 -19.29 -24.55
C ASP A 141 3.08 -19.90 -23.48
N GLU A 142 4.29 -19.39 -23.36
CA GLU A 142 5.23 -19.84 -22.34
C GLU A 142 4.78 -19.45 -20.92
N ALA A 143 4.24 -18.24 -20.75
CA ALA A 143 3.70 -17.81 -19.46
C ALA A 143 2.50 -18.66 -19.05
N ILE A 144 1.61 -19.01 -19.98
CA ILE A 144 0.47 -19.90 -19.72
C ILE A 144 0.93 -21.27 -19.25
N GLN A 145 1.96 -21.83 -19.89
CA GLN A 145 2.49 -23.15 -19.51
C GLN A 145 3.17 -23.17 -18.15
N LYS A 146 3.75 -22.05 -17.73
CA LYS A 146 4.47 -21.91 -16.47
C LYS A 146 3.59 -21.49 -15.31
N GLY A 147 2.46 -20.84 -15.56
CA GLY A 147 1.52 -20.38 -14.57
C GLY A 147 0.68 -21.53 -13.99
N SER A 148 0.48 -21.56 -12.69
CA SER A 148 -0.54 -22.41 -12.05
C SER A 148 -1.90 -21.70 -11.95
N ILE A 149 -1.86 -20.36 -11.92
CA ILE A 149 -3.04 -19.47 -11.92
C ILE A 149 -2.84 -18.43 -13.04
N ILE A 150 -3.87 -18.24 -13.85
CA ILE A 150 -3.83 -17.33 -15.01
C ILE A 150 -4.91 -16.27 -14.85
#